data_67018227b521a7c0ab43dd84950ae6b6
#
_entry.id   67018227b521a7c0ab43dd84950ae6b6
#
_cell.length_a   1.000
_cell.length_b   1.000
_cell.length_c   1.000
_cell.angle_alpha   90.00
_cell.angle_beta   90.00
_cell.angle_gamma   90.00
#
_symmetry.space_group_name_H-M   'P 1'
#
loop_
_entity.id
_entity.type
_entity.pdbx_description
1 polymer ?
#
loop_
_entity_poly.entity_id
_entity_poly.type
_entity_poly.pdbx_seq_one_letter_code
_entity_poly.pdbx_strand_id
1 'polypeptide(L)'
;MSRTRSAATAPPRQDTGNRSGSEFPASLGAVTALVVTALAVLSQLYAAIPLLTPVGEALGGSATFALSTGYGLCYAVGFLLWGPVADRYGRRRVMLIGLCLLVSATLACGLTTSLPALALARGAQGLMASSFPPVALAYLSEAVAPRHRATAIGAMSTAFLVAGITGQIGAQAITQRFGWPWVFLGSTCLLAICALAVAWLTREHHRARVTGSPGEQFLAIARLLVRGDVLCLCGAHLTLLLSFVAMYTGLGLHLTASGHDPGAMFLIRLAGLPGMFVALAAGPLGRLLGGDAGLARAGFLIAAAGLVAEALAPGSLLGLGATSLLFVVGIALAVPAMINLFGQAAAPRRGSGMAVNGFILFIGASLGPLLATAGLGFPILLLILAMLLGAAAALVTFSAHLVSRRNEVVA
;
A
#
# COMPACT_ATOMS: atom_id res chain seq x y z
N MET A 1 45.21 73.54 2.56
CA MET A 1 45.17 72.16 3.06
C MET A 1 43.79 71.91 3.66
N SER A 2 42.88 71.39 2.86
CA SER A 2 41.51 71.11 3.26
C SER A 2 41.25 69.61 3.00
N ARG A 3 41.00 68.83 4.07
CA ARG A 3 40.68 67.41 4.02
C ARG A 3 39.15 67.28 3.91
N THR A 4 38.68 66.91 2.74
CA THR A 4 37.30 66.47 2.54
C THR A 4 37.15 65.05 3.10
N ARG A 5 36.30 64.90 4.13
CA ARG A 5 35.83 63.60 4.62
C ARG A 5 34.77 63.06 3.68
N SER A 6 35.08 61.96 3.02
CA SER A 6 34.12 61.14 2.30
C SER A 6 33.16 60.46 3.28
N ALA A 7 31.88 60.80 3.15
CA ALA A 7 30.79 60.10 3.87
C ALA A 7 30.56 58.74 3.22
N ALA A 8 30.90 57.64 3.90
CA ALA A 8 30.55 56.31 3.52
C ALA A 8 29.04 56.11 3.70
N THR A 9 28.31 56.00 2.60
CA THR A 9 26.91 55.56 2.57
C THR A 9 26.83 54.10 2.97
N ALA A 10 26.18 53.84 4.12
CA ALA A 10 25.85 52.49 4.57
C ALA A 10 24.91 51.81 3.54
N PRO A 11 25.09 50.52 3.20
CA PRO A 11 24.20 49.80 2.33
C PRO A 11 22.79 49.69 2.95
N PRO A 12 21.72 49.71 2.12
CA PRO A 12 20.36 49.60 2.62
C PRO A 12 20.22 48.29 3.37
N ARG A 13 19.72 48.37 4.62
CA ARG A 13 19.29 47.19 5.39
C ARG A 13 18.26 46.45 4.54
N GLN A 14 18.64 45.29 4.04
CA GLN A 14 17.67 44.31 3.52
C GLN A 14 16.78 43.95 4.70
N ASP A 15 15.58 44.47 4.68
CA ASP A 15 14.48 44.03 5.51
C ASP A 15 14.19 42.57 5.11
N THR A 16 14.90 41.63 5.75
CA THR A 16 14.53 40.22 5.75
C THR A 16 13.26 40.10 6.57
N GLY A 17 12.18 40.61 5.98
CA GLY A 17 10.84 40.30 6.43
C GLY A 17 10.63 38.80 6.38
N ASN A 18 11.07 38.15 7.43
CA ASN A 18 10.77 36.76 7.76
C ASN A 18 9.25 36.66 7.97
N ARG A 19 8.49 36.65 6.86
CA ARG A 19 7.12 36.12 6.84
C ARG A 19 7.24 34.60 6.87
N SER A 20 7.77 34.06 7.94
CA SER A 20 7.46 32.72 8.37
C SER A 20 5.97 32.71 8.66
N GLY A 21 5.16 32.42 7.62
CA GLY A 21 3.78 32.03 7.83
C GLY A 21 3.82 30.96 8.92
N SER A 22 3.16 31.21 10.03
CA SER A 22 3.03 30.29 11.15
C SER A 22 2.18 29.11 10.66
N GLU A 23 2.79 28.22 9.90
CA GLU A 23 2.23 26.93 9.59
C GLU A 23 2.24 26.13 10.89
N PHE A 24 1.09 26.03 11.53
CA PHE A 24 0.92 25.16 12.69
C PHE A 24 1.21 23.73 12.25
N PRO A 25 2.23 23.06 12.81
CA PRO A 25 2.51 21.69 12.47
C PRO A 25 1.29 20.81 12.76
N ALA A 26 1.08 19.77 11.96
CA ALA A 26 -0.03 18.86 12.19
C ALA A 26 0.02 18.33 13.64
N SER A 27 -1.11 18.41 14.33
CA SER A 27 -1.22 17.93 15.70
C SER A 27 -1.06 16.41 15.75
N LEU A 28 -0.66 15.89 16.91
CA LEU A 28 -0.61 14.43 17.14
C LEU A 28 -1.97 13.77 16.82
N GLY A 29 -3.08 14.44 17.18
CA GLY A 29 -4.42 13.97 16.85
C GLY A 29 -4.68 13.86 15.34
N ALA A 30 -4.17 14.80 14.53
CA ALA A 30 -4.28 14.72 13.06
C ALA A 30 -3.47 13.54 12.51
N VAL A 31 -2.25 13.32 12.99
CA VAL A 31 -1.43 12.17 12.58
C VAL A 31 -2.12 10.86 12.94
N THR A 32 -2.62 10.74 14.18
CA THR A 32 -3.34 9.53 14.63
C THR A 32 -4.60 9.28 13.80
N ALA A 33 -5.39 10.33 13.52
CA ALA A 33 -6.59 10.21 12.68
C ALA A 33 -6.25 9.70 11.27
N LEU A 34 -5.18 10.23 10.65
CA LEU A 34 -4.74 9.79 9.33
C LEU A 34 -4.24 8.34 9.34
N VAL A 35 -3.48 7.93 10.36
CA VAL A 35 -2.97 6.55 10.51
C VAL A 35 -4.10 5.55 10.73
N VAL A 36 -5.05 5.85 11.62
CA VAL A 36 -6.24 5.00 11.86
C VAL A 36 -7.12 4.92 10.62
N THR A 37 -7.32 6.04 9.92
CA THR A 37 -8.08 6.06 8.66
C THR A 37 -7.38 5.22 7.59
N ALA A 38 -6.07 5.29 7.47
CA ALA A 38 -5.31 4.47 6.53
C ALA A 38 -5.46 2.98 6.82
N LEU A 39 -5.38 2.60 8.11
CA LEU A 39 -5.64 1.23 8.55
C LEU A 39 -7.05 0.78 8.13
N ALA A 40 -8.09 1.59 8.41
CA ALA A 40 -9.48 1.27 8.07
C ALA A 40 -9.70 1.17 6.55
N VAL A 41 -9.14 2.10 5.77
CA VAL A 41 -9.25 2.12 4.29
C VAL A 41 -8.57 0.90 3.67
N LEU A 42 -7.35 0.58 4.06
CA LEU A 42 -6.63 -0.57 3.50
C LEU A 42 -7.20 -1.91 3.98
N SER A 43 -7.76 -1.98 5.17
CA SER A 43 -8.46 -3.18 5.65
C SER A 43 -9.59 -3.60 4.71
N GLN A 44 -10.21 -2.69 3.94
CA GLN A 44 -11.27 -3.02 2.98
C GLN A 44 -10.79 -3.94 1.85
N LEU A 45 -9.53 -3.83 1.44
CA LEU A 45 -8.95 -4.72 0.43
C LEU A 45 -8.87 -6.16 0.96
N TYR A 46 -8.32 -6.30 2.16
CA TYR A 46 -8.00 -7.60 2.74
C TYR A 46 -9.20 -8.30 3.39
N ALA A 47 -10.23 -7.53 3.76
CA ALA A 47 -11.50 -8.05 4.25
C ALA A 47 -12.21 -8.97 3.23
N ALA A 48 -11.90 -8.84 1.94
CA ALA A 48 -12.44 -9.67 0.89
C ALA A 48 -12.10 -11.16 1.03
N ILE A 49 -10.89 -11.48 1.53
CA ILE A 49 -10.38 -12.87 1.56
C ILE A 49 -11.29 -13.82 2.35
N PRO A 50 -11.66 -13.54 3.62
CA PRO A 50 -12.56 -14.41 4.37
C PRO A 50 -14.03 -14.36 3.89
N LEU A 51 -14.39 -13.42 3.02
CA LEU A 51 -15.74 -13.28 2.49
C LEU A 51 -15.98 -14.09 1.21
N LEU A 52 -14.95 -14.63 0.57
CA LEU A 52 -15.08 -15.29 -0.73
C LEU A 52 -16.11 -16.45 -0.70
N THR A 53 -15.98 -17.34 0.27
CA THR A 53 -16.89 -18.49 0.42
C THR A 53 -18.30 -18.08 0.85
N PRO A 54 -18.50 -17.34 1.96
CA PRO A 54 -19.84 -17.02 2.42
C PRO A 54 -20.63 -16.13 1.46
N VAL A 55 -19.97 -15.26 0.69
CA VAL A 55 -20.65 -14.46 -0.34
C VAL A 55 -20.96 -15.29 -1.57
N GLY A 56 -20.04 -16.19 -1.98
CA GLY A 56 -20.27 -17.12 -3.09
C GLY A 56 -21.46 -18.03 -2.85
N GLU A 57 -21.59 -18.58 -1.64
CA GLU A 57 -22.74 -19.39 -1.22
C GLU A 57 -24.04 -18.59 -1.18
N ALA A 58 -24.00 -17.36 -0.63
CA ALA A 58 -25.18 -16.53 -0.47
C ALA A 58 -25.72 -15.96 -1.80
N LEU A 59 -24.84 -15.62 -2.75
CA LEU A 59 -25.22 -14.97 -4.01
C LEU A 59 -25.14 -15.89 -5.24
N GLY A 60 -24.77 -17.17 -5.04
CA GLY A 60 -24.82 -18.21 -6.08
C GLY A 60 -23.73 -18.07 -7.13
N GLY A 61 -22.44 -18.29 -6.78
CA GLY A 61 -21.34 -18.30 -7.74
C GLY A 61 -19.98 -17.93 -7.16
N SER A 62 -18.97 -17.76 -8.01
CA SER A 62 -17.65 -17.31 -7.57
C SER A 62 -17.64 -15.83 -7.23
N ALA A 63 -17.41 -15.49 -5.98
CA ALA A 63 -17.32 -14.11 -5.52
C ALA A 63 -15.94 -13.46 -5.74
N THR A 64 -14.95 -14.19 -6.27
CA THR A 64 -13.55 -13.76 -6.40
C THR A 64 -13.41 -12.44 -7.16
N PHE A 65 -14.05 -12.36 -8.36
CA PHE A 65 -14.00 -11.14 -9.15
C PHE A 65 -14.71 -9.98 -8.43
N ALA A 66 -15.93 -10.25 -7.94
CA ALA A 66 -16.75 -9.22 -7.31
C ALA A 66 -16.09 -8.63 -6.05
N LEU A 67 -15.53 -9.47 -5.18
CA LEU A 67 -14.95 -9.02 -3.91
C LEU A 67 -13.52 -8.48 -4.02
N SER A 68 -12.67 -9.13 -4.82
CA SER A 68 -11.22 -8.89 -4.79
C SER A 68 -10.70 -8.25 -6.07
N THR A 69 -10.87 -8.93 -7.22
CA THR A 69 -10.23 -8.50 -8.47
C THR A 69 -10.75 -7.16 -8.96
N GLY A 70 -12.08 -6.97 -8.99
CA GLY A 70 -12.69 -5.71 -9.41
C GLY A 70 -12.28 -4.53 -8.52
N TYR A 71 -12.29 -4.73 -7.20
CA TYR A 71 -11.81 -3.74 -6.24
C TYR A 71 -10.35 -3.38 -6.50
N GLY A 72 -9.47 -4.38 -6.57
CA GLY A 72 -8.02 -4.15 -6.68
C GLY A 72 -7.62 -3.49 -7.98
N LEU A 73 -8.24 -3.85 -9.13
CA LEU A 73 -8.00 -3.18 -10.41
C LEU A 73 -8.42 -1.71 -10.39
N CYS A 74 -9.62 -1.41 -9.87
CA CYS A 74 -10.08 -0.03 -9.73
C CYS A 74 -9.22 0.75 -8.73
N TYR A 75 -8.76 0.11 -7.65
CA TYR A 75 -7.84 0.69 -6.68
C TYR A 75 -6.50 1.03 -7.33
N ALA A 76 -5.95 0.13 -8.15
CA ALA A 76 -4.71 0.36 -8.89
C ALA A 76 -4.83 1.57 -9.83
N VAL A 77 -5.89 1.62 -10.64
CA VAL A 77 -6.16 2.76 -11.53
C VAL A 77 -6.24 4.07 -10.73
N GLY A 78 -6.90 4.06 -9.59
CA GLY A 78 -7.02 5.23 -8.73
C GLY A 78 -5.67 5.76 -8.22
N PHE A 79 -4.67 4.91 -7.99
CA PHE A 79 -3.32 5.36 -7.63
C PHE A 79 -2.70 6.28 -8.69
N LEU A 80 -2.98 6.04 -9.97
CA LEU A 80 -2.51 6.91 -11.06
C LEU A 80 -3.28 8.23 -11.13
N LEU A 81 -4.57 8.23 -10.72
CA LEU A 81 -5.45 9.38 -10.89
C LEU A 81 -5.37 10.35 -9.72
N TRP A 82 -5.39 9.86 -8.47
CA TRP A 82 -5.58 10.70 -7.29
C TRP A 82 -4.37 11.57 -6.93
N GLY A 83 -3.15 11.17 -7.30
CA GLY A 83 -1.95 12.00 -7.11
C GLY A 83 -2.08 13.36 -7.81
N PRO A 84 -2.21 13.38 -9.16
CA PRO A 84 -2.42 14.60 -9.93
C PRO A 84 -3.64 15.43 -9.49
N VAL A 85 -4.73 14.77 -9.13
CA VAL A 85 -5.96 15.44 -8.65
C VAL A 85 -5.69 16.14 -7.30
N ALA A 86 -4.99 15.47 -6.38
CA ALA A 86 -4.67 16.04 -5.07
C ALA A 86 -3.68 17.21 -5.15
N ASP A 87 -2.71 17.15 -6.06
CA ASP A 87 -1.76 18.24 -6.30
C ASP A 87 -2.46 19.48 -6.86
N ARG A 88 -3.55 19.33 -7.62
CA ARG A 88 -4.31 20.45 -8.22
C ARG A 88 -5.37 21.04 -7.29
N TYR A 89 -6.15 20.17 -6.62
CA TYR A 89 -7.34 20.59 -5.87
C TYR A 89 -7.13 20.70 -4.35
N GLY A 90 -5.96 20.31 -3.87
CA GLY A 90 -5.61 20.29 -2.45
C GLY A 90 -5.80 18.92 -1.82
N ARG A 91 -4.82 18.55 -0.98
CA ARG A 91 -4.74 17.18 -0.43
C ARG A 91 -5.87 16.87 0.51
N ARG A 92 -6.18 17.80 1.42
CA ARG A 92 -7.27 17.63 2.38
C ARG A 92 -8.61 17.47 1.68
N ARG A 93 -8.91 18.31 0.68
CA ARG A 93 -10.16 18.23 -0.08
C ARG A 93 -10.33 16.90 -0.77
N VAL A 94 -9.28 16.42 -1.44
CA VAL A 94 -9.32 15.14 -2.15
C VAL A 94 -9.49 13.97 -1.19
N MET A 95 -8.78 13.95 -0.04
CA MET A 95 -8.98 12.94 0.99
C MET A 95 -10.43 12.93 1.51
N LEU A 96 -11.02 14.09 1.80
CA LEU A 96 -12.38 14.17 2.34
C LEU A 96 -13.44 13.75 1.33
N ILE A 97 -13.36 14.24 0.08
CA ILE A 97 -14.28 13.83 -0.99
C ILE A 97 -14.15 12.33 -1.23
N GLY A 98 -12.91 11.83 -1.35
CA GLY A 98 -12.66 10.41 -1.52
C GLY A 98 -13.21 9.55 -0.38
N LEU A 99 -13.06 9.99 0.88
CA LEU A 99 -13.63 9.29 2.03
C LEU A 99 -15.16 9.30 2.04
N CYS A 100 -15.81 10.43 1.71
CA CYS A 100 -17.26 10.50 1.63
C CYS A 100 -17.82 9.55 0.56
N LEU A 101 -17.19 9.53 -0.62
CA LEU A 101 -17.57 8.63 -1.70
C LEU A 101 -17.26 7.16 -1.34
N LEU A 102 -16.16 6.92 -0.61
CA LEU A 102 -15.81 5.59 -0.10
C LEU A 102 -16.85 5.07 0.89
N VAL A 103 -17.33 5.92 1.82
CA VAL A 103 -18.41 5.57 2.75
C VAL A 103 -19.68 5.16 1.99
N SER A 104 -20.08 5.94 0.98
CA SER A 104 -21.25 5.62 0.15
C SER A 104 -21.08 4.32 -0.63
N ALA A 105 -19.92 4.10 -1.26
CA ALA A 105 -19.62 2.87 -1.99
C ALA A 105 -19.55 1.64 -1.05
N THR A 106 -19.02 1.81 0.16
CA THR A 106 -18.97 0.74 1.17
C THR A 106 -20.36 0.37 1.65
N LEU A 107 -21.23 1.36 1.89
CA LEU A 107 -22.64 1.13 2.22
C LEU A 107 -23.34 0.35 1.09
N ALA A 108 -23.13 0.77 -0.16
CA ALA A 108 -23.70 0.08 -1.32
C ALA A 108 -23.28 -1.39 -1.36
N CYS A 109 -22.02 -1.74 -1.04
CA CYS A 109 -21.58 -3.13 -0.98
C CYS A 109 -22.39 -3.97 0.01
N GLY A 110 -22.71 -3.42 1.18
CA GLY A 110 -23.49 -4.12 2.21
C GLY A 110 -24.96 -4.32 1.87
N LEU A 111 -25.49 -3.56 0.90
CA LEU A 111 -26.89 -3.60 0.46
C LEU A 111 -27.08 -4.39 -0.84
N THR A 112 -26.04 -4.94 -1.44
CA THR A 112 -26.15 -5.69 -2.71
C THR A 112 -26.75 -7.08 -2.50
N THR A 113 -27.51 -7.51 -3.50
CA THR A 113 -28.18 -8.82 -3.54
C THR A 113 -27.74 -9.69 -4.72
N SER A 114 -26.74 -9.25 -5.49
CA SER A 114 -26.22 -10.00 -6.64
C SER A 114 -24.72 -9.77 -6.82
N LEU A 115 -24.01 -10.76 -7.37
CA LEU A 115 -22.58 -10.65 -7.67
C LEU A 115 -22.22 -9.51 -8.62
N PRO A 116 -22.96 -9.24 -9.72
CA PRO A 116 -22.66 -8.09 -10.60
C PRO A 116 -22.81 -6.74 -9.88
N ALA A 117 -23.87 -6.56 -9.09
CA ALA A 117 -24.05 -5.33 -8.30
C ALA A 117 -22.93 -5.15 -7.27
N LEU A 118 -22.55 -6.23 -6.60
CA LEU A 118 -21.42 -6.22 -5.66
C LEU A 118 -20.10 -5.88 -6.38
N ALA A 119 -19.87 -6.43 -7.58
CA ALA A 119 -18.66 -6.12 -8.36
C ALA A 119 -18.57 -4.62 -8.71
N LEU A 120 -19.68 -4.01 -9.14
CA LEU A 120 -19.74 -2.59 -9.43
C LEU A 120 -19.50 -1.74 -8.17
N ALA A 121 -20.18 -2.06 -7.08
CA ALA A 121 -20.03 -1.34 -5.80
C ALA A 121 -18.60 -1.49 -5.25
N ARG A 122 -18.01 -2.67 -5.33
CA ARG A 122 -16.61 -2.94 -4.93
C ARG A 122 -15.61 -2.23 -5.83
N GLY A 123 -15.86 -2.17 -7.15
CA GLY A 123 -15.04 -1.40 -8.07
C GLY A 123 -15.03 0.09 -7.73
N ALA A 124 -16.21 0.67 -7.48
CA ALA A 124 -16.33 2.05 -7.00
C ALA A 124 -15.63 2.25 -5.65
N GLN A 125 -15.83 1.32 -4.71
CA GLN A 125 -15.17 1.34 -3.40
C GLN A 125 -13.64 1.33 -3.56
N GLY A 126 -13.07 0.48 -4.42
CA GLY A 126 -11.64 0.40 -4.67
C GLY A 126 -11.07 1.69 -5.25
N LEU A 127 -11.76 2.27 -6.26
CA LEU A 127 -11.36 3.53 -6.87
C LEU A 127 -11.35 4.68 -5.85
N MET A 128 -12.35 4.75 -4.96
CA MET A 128 -12.42 5.80 -3.95
C MET A 128 -11.42 5.55 -2.80
N ALA A 129 -11.23 4.31 -2.39
CA ALA A 129 -10.28 3.94 -1.33
C ALA A 129 -8.84 4.33 -1.67
N SER A 130 -8.44 4.23 -2.93
CA SER A 130 -7.10 4.61 -3.39
C SER A 130 -6.81 6.12 -3.33
N SER A 131 -7.83 6.97 -3.12
CA SER A 131 -7.65 8.41 -2.95
C SER A 131 -6.95 8.78 -1.64
N PHE A 132 -6.99 7.91 -0.65
CA PHE A 132 -6.53 8.26 0.70
C PHE A 132 -5.04 7.96 0.93
N PRO A 133 -4.48 6.74 0.76
CA PRO A 133 -3.14 6.40 1.21
C PRO A 133 -2.02 7.26 0.60
N PRO A 134 -1.92 7.44 -0.74
CA PRO A 134 -0.85 8.24 -1.33
C PRO A 134 -0.99 9.72 -0.97
N VAL A 135 -2.22 10.23 -0.88
CA VAL A 135 -2.48 11.63 -0.57
C VAL A 135 -2.21 11.93 0.89
N ALA A 136 -2.54 11.00 1.81
CA ALA A 136 -2.26 11.12 3.23
C ALA A 136 -0.75 11.08 3.53
N LEU A 137 0.02 10.19 2.87
CA LEU A 137 1.49 10.18 2.98
C LEU A 137 2.09 11.52 2.52
N ALA A 138 1.60 12.04 1.41
CA ALA A 138 2.04 13.31 0.90
C ALA A 138 1.66 14.46 1.85
N TYR A 139 0.46 14.45 2.42
CA TYR A 139 0.04 15.42 3.43
C TYR A 139 0.94 15.36 4.67
N LEU A 140 1.22 14.17 5.21
CA LEU A 140 2.12 14.01 6.37
C LEU A 140 3.54 14.53 6.09
N SER A 141 4.05 14.29 4.89
CA SER A 141 5.38 14.76 4.50
C SER A 141 5.51 16.29 4.48
N GLU A 142 4.42 17.02 4.37
CA GLU A 142 4.37 18.48 4.31
C GLU A 142 3.91 19.10 5.61
N ALA A 143 2.86 18.55 6.23
CA ALA A 143 2.21 19.12 7.39
C ALA A 143 2.92 18.81 8.71
N VAL A 144 3.72 17.74 8.79
CA VAL A 144 4.42 17.34 10.00
C VAL A 144 5.80 17.98 10.09
N ALA A 145 6.13 18.50 11.27
CA ALA A 145 7.42 19.10 11.53
C ALA A 145 8.58 18.14 11.19
N PRO A 146 9.71 18.61 10.61
CA PRO A 146 10.80 17.75 10.10
C PRO A 146 11.28 16.70 11.11
N ARG A 147 11.37 17.07 12.39
CA ARG A 147 11.82 16.19 13.50
C ARG A 147 10.89 14.98 13.74
N HIS A 148 9.60 15.08 13.43
CA HIS A 148 8.59 14.03 13.66
C HIS A 148 8.10 13.36 12.36
N ARG A 149 8.54 13.87 11.19
CA ARG A 149 8.08 13.40 9.88
C ARG A 149 8.37 11.93 9.64
N ALA A 150 9.59 11.48 9.95
CA ALA A 150 9.98 10.09 9.80
C ALA A 150 9.11 9.15 10.65
N THR A 151 8.79 9.55 11.88
CA THR A 151 7.92 8.78 12.78
C THR A 151 6.49 8.70 12.25
N ALA A 152 5.94 9.82 11.76
CA ALA A 152 4.58 9.84 11.21
C ALA A 152 4.46 8.98 9.94
N ILE A 153 5.43 9.05 9.02
CA ILE A 153 5.48 8.21 7.82
C ILE A 153 5.67 6.74 8.21
N GLY A 154 6.52 6.44 9.19
CA GLY A 154 6.71 5.09 9.72
C GLY A 154 5.43 4.51 10.30
N ALA A 155 4.70 5.28 11.12
CA ALA A 155 3.40 4.87 11.67
C ALA A 155 2.37 4.58 10.56
N MET A 156 2.31 5.43 9.52
CA MET A 156 1.45 5.22 8.37
C MET A 156 1.82 3.93 7.61
N SER A 157 3.11 3.71 7.36
CA SER A 157 3.60 2.49 6.69
C SER A 157 3.30 1.23 7.50
N THR A 158 3.44 1.30 8.82
CA THR A 158 3.05 0.21 9.72
C THR A 158 1.55 -0.08 9.65
N ALA A 159 0.70 0.97 9.64
CA ALA A 159 -0.74 0.80 9.47
C ALA A 159 -1.10 0.11 8.14
N PHE A 160 -0.38 0.42 7.06
CA PHE A 160 -0.58 -0.24 5.76
C PHE A 160 -0.29 -1.75 5.82
N LEU A 161 0.78 -2.15 6.50
CA LEU A 161 1.13 -3.56 6.66
C LEU A 161 0.16 -4.29 7.58
N VAL A 162 -0.15 -3.68 8.73
CA VAL A 162 -1.05 -4.27 9.74
C VAL A 162 -2.47 -4.45 9.19
N ALA A 163 -2.93 -3.56 8.30
CA ALA A 163 -4.23 -3.69 7.61
C ALA A 163 -4.39 -5.03 6.88
N GLY A 164 -3.28 -5.59 6.38
CA GLY A 164 -3.27 -6.89 5.69
C GLY A 164 -3.77 -8.05 6.56
N ILE A 165 -3.58 -7.98 7.85
CA ILE A 165 -4.01 -9.02 8.79
C ILE A 165 -5.25 -8.58 9.57
N THR A 166 -5.28 -7.36 10.10
CA THR A 166 -6.42 -6.89 10.89
C THR A 166 -7.71 -6.83 10.09
N GLY A 167 -7.64 -6.47 8.79
CA GLY A 167 -8.79 -6.49 7.88
C GLY A 167 -9.38 -7.89 7.74
N GLN A 168 -8.53 -8.90 7.60
CA GLN A 168 -8.97 -10.29 7.49
C GLN A 168 -9.57 -10.81 8.81
N ILE A 169 -8.90 -10.55 9.93
CA ILE A 169 -9.37 -10.97 11.27
C ILE A 169 -10.73 -10.33 11.57
N GLY A 170 -10.86 -9.01 11.38
CA GLY A 170 -12.10 -8.30 11.64
C GLY A 170 -13.26 -8.77 10.76
N ALA A 171 -13.01 -8.93 9.46
CA ALA A 171 -14.02 -9.43 8.53
C ALA A 171 -14.47 -10.86 8.88
N GLN A 172 -13.55 -11.75 9.23
CA GLN A 172 -13.85 -13.12 9.64
C GLN A 172 -14.72 -13.16 10.90
N ALA A 173 -14.33 -12.41 11.94
CA ALA A 173 -15.06 -12.38 13.21
C ALA A 173 -16.49 -11.83 13.05
N ILE A 174 -16.65 -10.75 12.26
CA ILE A 174 -17.98 -10.16 11.98
C ILE A 174 -18.82 -11.14 11.14
N THR A 175 -18.24 -11.75 10.11
CA THR A 175 -18.97 -12.68 9.23
C THR A 175 -19.49 -13.89 9.99
N GLN A 176 -18.71 -14.47 10.88
CA GLN A 176 -19.11 -15.62 11.69
C GLN A 176 -20.25 -15.32 12.65
N ARG A 177 -20.36 -14.09 13.15
CA ARG A 177 -21.34 -13.74 14.16
C ARG A 177 -22.61 -13.07 13.61
N PHE A 178 -22.46 -12.26 12.56
CA PHE A 178 -23.52 -11.39 12.03
C PHE A 178 -23.81 -11.63 10.54
N GLY A 179 -22.94 -12.35 9.84
CA GLY A 179 -23.00 -12.53 8.39
C GLY A 179 -22.19 -11.48 7.62
N TRP A 180 -21.93 -11.77 6.34
CA TRP A 180 -21.06 -10.97 5.49
C TRP A 180 -21.50 -9.52 5.22
N PRO A 181 -22.80 -9.17 5.12
CA PRO A 181 -23.19 -7.77 4.88
C PRO A 181 -22.76 -6.83 5.99
N TRP A 182 -22.70 -7.32 7.23
CA TRP A 182 -22.32 -6.54 8.40
C TRP A 182 -20.84 -6.12 8.39
N VAL A 183 -20.00 -6.79 7.61
CA VAL A 183 -18.61 -6.36 7.40
C VAL A 183 -18.60 -5.00 6.69
N PHE A 184 -19.42 -4.84 5.66
CA PHE A 184 -19.53 -3.57 4.92
C PHE A 184 -20.28 -2.51 5.70
N LEU A 185 -21.39 -2.87 6.35
CA LEU A 185 -22.18 -1.93 7.16
C LEU A 185 -21.37 -1.39 8.35
N GLY A 186 -20.68 -2.26 9.08
CA GLY A 186 -19.78 -1.86 10.17
C GLY A 186 -18.60 -1.01 9.67
N SER A 187 -18.03 -1.39 8.52
CA SER A 187 -16.98 -0.58 7.88
C SER A 187 -17.49 0.80 7.46
N THR A 188 -18.74 0.92 7.01
CA THR A 188 -19.35 2.21 6.66
C THR A 188 -19.36 3.15 7.86
N CYS A 189 -19.81 2.66 9.03
CA CYS A 189 -19.81 3.45 10.26
C CYS A 189 -18.37 3.85 10.67
N LEU A 190 -17.43 2.92 10.63
CA LEU A 190 -16.04 3.18 10.97
C LEU A 190 -15.42 4.23 10.03
N LEU A 191 -15.60 4.08 8.72
CA LEU A 191 -15.08 5.02 7.71
C LEU A 191 -15.74 6.41 7.83
N ALA A 192 -17.03 6.49 8.19
CA ALA A 192 -17.71 7.76 8.46
C ALA A 192 -17.11 8.47 9.68
N ILE A 193 -16.83 7.74 10.75
CA ILE A 193 -16.16 8.28 11.95
C ILE A 193 -14.74 8.76 11.56
N CYS A 194 -13.99 7.97 10.78
CA CYS A 194 -12.68 8.36 10.28
C CYS A 194 -12.75 9.63 9.42
N ALA A 195 -13.73 9.72 8.52
CA ALA A 195 -13.92 10.90 7.66
C ALA A 195 -14.19 12.16 8.50
N LEU A 196 -15.04 12.07 9.52
CA LEU A 196 -15.29 13.15 10.47
C LEU A 196 -14.03 13.54 11.26
N ALA A 197 -13.28 12.56 11.76
CA ALA A 197 -12.03 12.81 12.46
C ALA A 197 -10.99 13.53 11.57
N VAL A 198 -10.84 13.08 10.33
CA VAL A 198 -9.97 13.74 9.34
C VAL A 198 -10.48 15.17 9.04
N ALA A 199 -11.81 15.36 8.89
CA ALA A 199 -12.38 16.67 8.63
C ALA A 199 -12.12 17.67 9.75
N TRP A 200 -12.18 17.24 11.01
CA TRP A 200 -12.02 18.11 12.17
C TRP A 200 -10.54 18.34 12.56
N LEU A 201 -9.71 17.33 12.41
CA LEU A 201 -8.33 17.35 12.91
C LEU A 201 -7.31 17.79 11.87
N THR A 202 -7.61 17.70 10.55
CA THR A 202 -6.69 18.15 9.51
C THR A 202 -7.05 19.54 9.00
N ARG A 203 -6.02 20.30 8.60
CA ARG A 203 -6.18 21.63 7.99
C ARG A 203 -5.58 21.62 6.60
N GLU A 204 -6.14 22.41 5.69
CA GLU A 204 -5.52 22.59 4.36
C GLU A 204 -4.22 23.38 4.53
N HIS A 205 -3.12 22.83 4.01
CA HIS A 205 -1.86 23.55 3.94
C HIS A 205 -1.76 24.22 2.57
N HIS A 206 -1.50 25.52 2.59
CA HIS A 206 -1.29 26.27 1.35
C HIS A 206 0.05 25.85 0.76
N ARG A 207 -0.01 25.14 -0.34
CA ARG A 207 1.16 24.81 -1.14
C ARG A 207 1.31 25.78 -2.28
N ALA A 208 2.55 26.15 -2.61
CA ALA A 208 2.84 26.71 -3.92
C ALA A 208 2.28 25.75 -4.98
N ARG A 209 1.39 26.24 -5.85
CA ARG A 209 0.80 25.43 -6.94
C ARG A 209 1.93 24.76 -7.69
N VAL A 210 1.88 23.43 -7.76
CA VAL A 210 2.80 22.67 -8.61
C VAL A 210 2.60 23.18 -10.03
N THR A 211 3.61 23.84 -10.58
CA THR A 211 3.63 24.30 -11.97
C THR A 211 3.77 23.06 -12.86
N GLY A 212 2.71 22.72 -13.59
CA GLY A 212 2.68 21.62 -14.55
C GLY A 212 1.24 21.19 -14.83
N SER A 213 0.96 20.83 -16.08
CA SER A 213 -0.34 20.30 -16.44
C SER A 213 -0.49 18.85 -15.95
N PRO A 214 -1.70 18.37 -15.60
CA PRO A 214 -1.93 16.94 -15.31
C PRO A 214 -1.41 16.03 -16.44
N GLY A 215 -1.50 16.48 -17.70
CA GLY A 215 -0.96 15.76 -18.86
C GLY A 215 0.55 15.51 -18.76
N GLU A 216 1.33 16.46 -18.23
CA GLU A 216 2.78 16.26 -18.04
C GLU A 216 3.10 15.20 -16.99
N GLN A 217 2.27 15.07 -15.98
CA GLN A 217 2.43 14.03 -14.94
C GLN A 217 2.11 12.65 -15.51
N PHE A 218 1.02 12.52 -16.30
CA PHE A 218 0.70 11.26 -17.00
C PHE A 218 1.78 10.89 -18.03
N LEU A 219 2.31 11.87 -18.76
CA LEU A 219 3.42 11.64 -19.69
C LEU A 219 4.70 11.18 -18.94
N ALA A 220 4.96 11.73 -17.76
CA ALA A 220 6.09 11.30 -16.93
C ALA A 220 5.91 9.83 -16.47
N ILE A 221 4.71 9.44 -16.07
CA ILE A 221 4.37 8.05 -15.73
C ILE A 221 4.58 7.14 -16.95
N ALA A 222 4.05 7.52 -18.12
CA ALA A 222 4.21 6.74 -19.35
C ALA A 222 5.69 6.57 -19.73
N ARG A 223 6.50 7.64 -19.62
CA ARG A 223 7.95 7.58 -19.87
C ARG A 223 8.70 6.68 -18.89
N LEU A 224 8.24 6.59 -17.63
CA LEU A 224 8.82 5.66 -16.66
C LEU A 224 8.52 4.21 -17.05
N LEU A 225 7.31 3.91 -17.47
CA LEU A 225 6.86 2.55 -17.82
C LEU A 225 7.53 1.97 -19.10
N VAL A 226 8.17 2.78 -19.93
CA VAL A 226 8.93 2.28 -21.09
C VAL A 226 10.42 2.06 -20.78
N ARG A 227 10.89 2.39 -19.60
CA ARG A 227 12.29 2.19 -19.18
C ARG A 227 12.52 0.76 -18.71
N GLY A 228 13.53 0.09 -19.27
CA GLY A 228 13.85 -1.30 -18.95
C GLY A 228 14.17 -1.56 -17.47
N ASP A 229 14.91 -0.64 -16.81
CA ASP A 229 15.21 -0.71 -15.38
C ASP A 229 13.92 -0.63 -14.52
N VAL A 230 12.99 0.23 -14.90
CA VAL A 230 11.69 0.38 -14.22
C VAL A 230 10.77 -0.81 -14.50
N LEU A 231 10.77 -1.35 -15.73
CA LEU A 231 9.99 -2.55 -16.06
C LEU A 231 10.41 -3.77 -15.22
N CYS A 232 11.72 -3.93 -14.98
CA CYS A 232 12.21 -4.96 -14.06
C CYS A 232 11.71 -4.75 -12.63
N LEU A 233 11.72 -3.51 -12.14
CA LEU A 233 11.14 -3.18 -10.84
C LEU A 233 9.64 -3.45 -10.80
N CYS A 234 8.90 -3.11 -11.87
CA CYS A 234 7.46 -3.41 -11.99
C CYS A 234 7.19 -4.91 -11.90
N GLY A 235 7.91 -5.73 -12.66
CA GLY A 235 7.80 -7.19 -12.61
C GLY A 235 8.07 -7.76 -11.21
N ALA A 236 9.13 -7.30 -10.56
CA ALA A 236 9.44 -7.71 -9.19
C ALA A 236 8.36 -7.25 -8.20
N HIS A 237 7.92 -5.99 -8.28
CA HIS A 237 6.97 -5.40 -7.33
C HIS A 237 5.58 -6.02 -7.39
N LEU A 238 5.14 -6.40 -8.58
CA LEU A 238 3.87 -7.08 -8.82
C LEU A 238 3.75 -8.36 -7.97
N THR A 239 4.86 -9.10 -7.80
CA THR A 239 4.84 -10.37 -7.07
C THR A 239 4.60 -10.22 -5.57
N LEU A 240 4.84 -9.05 -4.97
CA LEU A 240 4.71 -8.84 -3.52
C LEU A 240 3.28 -9.04 -3.03
N LEU A 241 2.34 -8.22 -3.50
CA LEU A 241 0.94 -8.38 -3.09
C LEU A 241 0.23 -9.53 -3.82
N LEU A 242 0.68 -9.91 -5.02
CA LEU A 242 0.20 -11.12 -5.68
C LEU A 242 0.43 -12.33 -4.78
N SER A 243 1.67 -12.54 -4.32
CA SER A 243 1.99 -13.69 -3.46
C SER A 243 1.34 -13.60 -2.09
N PHE A 244 1.29 -12.40 -1.49
CA PHE A 244 0.67 -12.20 -0.18
C PHE A 244 -0.83 -12.55 -0.21
N VAL A 245 -1.56 -12.02 -1.18
CA VAL A 245 -3.00 -12.24 -1.30
C VAL A 245 -3.31 -13.67 -1.76
N ALA A 246 -2.52 -14.21 -2.72
CA ALA A 246 -2.70 -15.59 -3.19
C ALA A 246 -2.45 -16.63 -2.09
N MET A 247 -1.37 -16.45 -1.31
CA MET A 247 -1.04 -17.36 -0.22
C MET A 247 -2.16 -17.41 0.82
N TYR A 248 -2.58 -16.25 1.36
CA TYR A 248 -3.65 -16.23 2.38
C TYR A 248 -5.01 -16.68 1.84
N THR A 249 -5.31 -16.42 0.56
CA THR A 249 -6.53 -16.93 -0.09
C THR A 249 -6.47 -18.45 -0.23
N GLY A 250 -5.38 -18.96 -0.78
CA GLY A 250 -5.16 -20.40 -0.98
C GLY A 250 -5.12 -21.18 0.34
N LEU A 251 -4.46 -20.62 1.37
CA LEU A 251 -4.42 -21.20 2.71
C LEU A 251 -5.83 -21.30 3.31
N GLY A 252 -6.65 -20.25 3.18
CA GLY A 252 -8.03 -20.27 3.65
C GLY A 252 -8.86 -21.38 2.98
N LEU A 253 -8.74 -21.52 1.66
CA LEU A 253 -9.42 -22.58 0.89
C LEU A 253 -8.92 -23.97 1.29
N HIS A 254 -7.60 -24.12 1.47
CA HIS A 254 -6.99 -25.41 1.89
C HIS A 254 -7.45 -25.83 3.27
N LEU A 255 -7.44 -24.96 4.26
CA LEU A 255 -7.88 -25.26 5.62
C LEU A 255 -9.37 -25.61 5.68
N THR A 256 -10.20 -24.90 4.92
CA THR A 256 -11.64 -25.20 4.81
C THR A 256 -11.86 -26.59 4.18
N ALA A 257 -11.17 -26.90 3.08
CA ALA A 257 -11.27 -28.20 2.42
C ALA A 257 -10.76 -29.36 3.29
N SER A 258 -9.79 -29.09 4.20
CA SER A 258 -9.23 -30.08 5.13
C SER A 258 -10.05 -30.23 6.42
N GLY A 259 -11.20 -29.54 6.54
CA GLY A 259 -12.08 -29.64 7.71
C GLY A 259 -11.55 -28.98 8.99
N HIS A 260 -10.58 -28.07 8.87
CA HIS A 260 -10.06 -27.34 10.03
C HIS A 260 -11.08 -26.32 10.54
N ASP A 261 -11.08 -26.12 11.85
CA ASP A 261 -11.86 -25.07 12.50
C ASP A 261 -11.51 -23.68 11.95
N PRO A 262 -12.49 -22.79 11.72
CA PRO A 262 -12.24 -21.40 11.30
C PRO A 262 -11.25 -20.64 12.20
N GLY A 263 -11.10 -21.04 13.46
CA GLY A 263 -10.10 -20.53 14.40
C GLY A 263 -8.66 -20.81 13.98
N ALA A 264 -8.40 -21.89 13.23
CA ALA A 264 -7.07 -22.21 12.74
C ALA A 264 -6.51 -21.10 11.83
N MET A 265 -7.32 -20.63 10.89
CA MET A 265 -6.92 -19.52 10.01
C MET A 265 -6.68 -18.22 10.78
N PHE A 266 -7.47 -17.95 11.82
CA PHE A 266 -7.25 -16.81 12.71
C PHE A 266 -5.89 -16.88 13.39
N LEU A 267 -5.52 -18.04 13.97
CA LEU A 267 -4.23 -18.23 14.64
C LEU A 267 -3.04 -18.06 13.70
N ILE A 268 -3.12 -18.58 12.47
CA ILE A 268 -2.04 -18.44 11.48
C ILE A 268 -1.87 -16.96 11.07
N ARG A 269 -2.97 -16.24 10.87
CA ARG A 269 -2.91 -14.80 10.57
C ARG A 269 -2.29 -14.00 11.74
N LEU A 270 -2.67 -14.34 12.96
CA LEU A 270 -2.12 -13.72 14.16
C LEU A 270 -0.61 -14.02 14.30
N ALA A 271 -0.17 -15.24 13.97
CA ALA A 271 1.24 -15.61 13.96
C ALA A 271 2.08 -14.82 12.95
N GLY A 272 1.49 -14.42 11.82
CA GLY A 272 2.15 -13.56 10.82
C GLY A 272 2.30 -12.09 11.25
N LEU A 273 1.46 -11.60 12.17
CA LEU A 273 1.41 -10.18 12.53
C LEU A 273 2.76 -9.62 13.05
N PRO A 274 3.52 -10.28 13.94
CA PRO A 274 4.82 -9.80 14.39
C PRO A 274 5.81 -9.56 13.23
N GLY A 275 5.75 -10.35 12.16
CA GLY A 275 6.61 -10.22 10.98
C GLY A 275 6.45 -8.88 10.27
N MET A 276 5.28 -8.26 10.34
CA MET A 276 5.02 -6.94 9.73
C MET A 276 5.86 -5.83 10.36
N PHE A 277 6.18 -5.92 11.65
CA PHE A 277 6.98 -4.90 12.36
C PHE A 277 8.46 -4.93 11.98
N VAL A 278 8.94 -5.99 11.34
CA VAL A 278 10.33 -6.08 10.85
C VAL A 278 10.62 -4.98 9.80
N ALA A 279 9.60 -4.47 9.11
CA ALA A 279 9.70 -3.31 8.23
C ALA A 279 10.30 -2.06 8.92
N LEU A 280 10.14 -1.91 10.24
CA LEU A 280 10.74 -0.81 11.00
C LEU A 280 12.27 -0.89 11.04
N ALA A 281 12.84 -2.09 10.88
CA ALA A 281 14.27 -2.32 10.81
C ALA A 281 14.84 -2.23 9.37
N ALA A 282 14.01 -1.91 8.36
CA ALA A 282 14.43 -1.85 6.97
C ALA A 282 15.60 -0.87 6.73
N GLY A 283 15.62 0.28 7.39
CA GLY A 283 16.71 1.25 7.27
C GLY A 283 18.08 0.72 7.73
N PRO A 284 18.23 0.25 8.98
CA PRO A 284 19.46 -0.39 9.45
C PRO A 284 19.87 -1.60 8.61
N LEU A 285 18.94 -2.51 8.30
CA LEU A 285 19.21 -3.71 7.52
C LEU A 285 19.62 -3.39 6.07
N GLY A 286 19.00 -2.38 5.46
CA GLY A 286 19.39 -1.93 4.12
C GLY A 286 20.84 -1.48 4.06
N ARG A 287 21.34 -0.78 5.09
CA ARG A 287 22.76 -0.39 5.17
C ARG A 287 23.71 -1.60 5.24
N LEU A 288 23.31 -2.65 5.95
CA LEU A 288 24.11 -3.89 6.07
C LEU A 288 24.08 -4.72 4.79
N LEU A 289 22.98 -4.69 4.04
CA LEU A 289 22.75 -5.53 2.86
C LEU A 289 23.10 -4.85 1.52
N GLY A 290 23.80 -3.71 1.56
CA GLY A 290 24.22 -3.01 0.34
C GLY A 290 23.13 -2.12 -0.28
N GLY A 291 22.30 -1.51 0.55
CA GLY A 291 21.25 -0.57 0.14
C GLY A 291 19.90 -1.21 -0.13
N ASP A 292 19.00 -0.42 -0.74
CA ASP A 292 17.63 -0.85 -0.98
C ASP A 292 17.52 -2.06 -1.92
N ALA A 293 18.39 -2.16 -2.93
CA ALA A 293 18.39 -3.32 -3.83
C ALA A 293 18.80 -4.61 -3.11
N GLY A 294 19.79 -4.56 -2.21
CA GLY A 294 20.19 -5.69 -1.39
C GLY A 294 19.10 -6.12 -0.42
N LEU A 295 18.45 -5.14 0.24
CA LEU A 295 17.34 -5.40 1.16
C LEU A 295 16.14 -6.01 0.43
N ALA A 296 15.76 -5.50 -0.76
CA ALA A 296 14.69 -6.06 -1.56
C ALA A 296 14.96 -7.52 -1.94
N ARG A 297 16.17 -7.81 -2.43
CA ARG A 297 16.58 -9.20 -2.76
C ARG A 297 16.48 -10.13 -1.57
N ALA A 298 17.03 -9.73 -0.44
CA ALA A 298 16.96 -10.52 0.79
C ALA A 298 15.48 -10.77 1.20
N GLY A 299 14.63 -9.74 1.16
CA GLY A 299 13.21 -9.86 1.44
C GLY A 299 12.49 -10.84 0.50
N PHE A 300 12.71 -10.75 -0.80
CA PHE A 300 12.15 -11.68 -1.78
C PHE A 300 12.58 -13.14 -1.54
N LEU A 301 13.89 -13.36 -1.26
CA LEU A 301 14.42 -14.70 -1.01
C LEU A 301 13.92 -15.29 0.31
N ILE A 302 13.82 -14.48 1.37
CA ILE A 302 13.25 -14.91 2.66
C ILE A 302 11.78 -15.28 2.47
N ALA A 303 11.00 -14.47 1.73
CA ALA A 303 9.62 -14.78 1.43
C ALA A 303 9.47 -16.07 0.61
N ALA A 304 10.30 -16.25 -0.41
CA ALA A 304 10.32 -17.49 -1.21
C ALA A 304 10.65 -18.72 -0.35
N ALA A 305 11.66 -18.62 0.53
CA ALA A 305 12.02 -19.70 1.45
C ALA A 305 10.88 -20.04 2.42
N GLY A 306 10.15 -19.02 2.91
CA GLY A 306 8.95 -19.20 3.72
C GLY A 306 7.88 -20.02 3.01
N LEU A 307 7.58 -19.71 1.73
CA LEU A 307 6.60 -20.45 0.93
C LEU A 307 7.05 -21.87 0.58
N VAL A 308 8.33 -22.07 0.28
CA VAL A 308 8.86 -23.45 0.08
C VAL A 308 8.75 -24.26 1.36
N ALA A 309 9.13 -23.69 2.50
CA ALA A 309 9.00 -24.35 3.78
C ALA A 309 7.53 -24.68 4.11
N GLU A 310 6.59 -23.78 3.78
CA GLU A 310 5.17 -24.00 3.96
C GLU A 310 4.63 -25.13 3.05
N ALA A 311 5.10 -25.18 1.79
CA ALA A 311 4.74 -26.25 0.86
C ALA A 311 5.21 -27.64 1.31
N LEU A 312 6.32 -27.70 2.05
CA LEU A 312 6.92 -28.93 2.57
C LEU A 312 6.48 -29.27 3.99
N ALA A 313 5.85 -28.31 4.70
CA ALA A 313 5.43 -28.52 6.09
C ALA A 313 4.19 -29.42 6.14
N PRO A 314 4.27 -30.62 6.76
CA PRO A 314 3.10 -31.50 6.87
C PRO A 314 2.12 -30.94 7.89
N GLY A 315 1.05 -30.32 7.46
CA GLY A 315 -0.25 -30.16 8.13
C GLY A 315 -0.34 -29.68 9.59
N SER A 316 0.77 -29.34 10.26
CA SER A 316 0.70 -28.83 11.62
C SER A 316 0.42 -27.32 11.62
N LEU A 317 -0.58 -26.90 12.38
CA LEU A 317 -0.94 -25.46 12.50
C LEU A 317 0.25 -24.60 12.98
N LEU A 318 1.08 -25.15 13.86
CA LEU A 318 2.29 -24.46 14.34
C LEU A 318 3.32 -24.29 13.21
N GLY A 319 3.51 -25.33 12.38
CA GLY A 319 4.38 -25.27 11.20
C GLY A 319 3.89 -24.24 10.20
N LEU A 320 2.60 -24.25 9.85
CA LEU A 320 1.98 -23.26 8.97
C LEU A 320 2.09 -21.83 9.52
N GLY A 321 1.94 -21.64 10.83
CA GLY A 321 2.12 -20.33 11.46
C GLY A 321 3.56 -19.84 11.39
N ALA A 322 4.54 -20.71 11.63
CA ALA A 322 5.96 -20.35 11.60
C ALA A 322 6.45 -20.03 10.16
N THR A 323 6.04 -20.83 9.18
CA THR A 323 6.40 -20.61 7.76
C THR A 323 5.71 -19.39 7.18
N SER A 324 4.45 -19.14 7.51
CA SER A 324 3.72 -17.93 7.19
C SER A 324 4.38 -16.69 7.81
N LEU A 325 4.85 -16.76 9.07
CA LEU A 325 5.63 -15.68 9.69
C LEU A 325 6.89 -15.37 8.88
N LEU A 326 7.66 -16.39 8.50
CA LEU A 326 8.88 -16.21 7.70
C LEU A 326 8.57 -15.54 6.35
N PHE A 327 7.50 -15.99 5.67
CA PHE A 327 7.01 -15.35 4.44
C PHE A 327 6.69 -13.88 4.65
N VAL A 328 5.92 -13.56 5.70
CA VAL A 328 5.51 -12.17 6.02
C VAL A 328 6.71 -11.29 6.35
N VAL A 329 7.72 -11.81 7.07
CA VAL A 329 8.98 -11.09 7.32
C VAL A 329 9.66 -10.70 6.00
N GLY A 330 9.75 -11.62 5.04
CA GLY A 330 10.33 -11.33 3.73
C GLY A 330 9.58 -10.24 2.97
N ILE A 331 8.24 -10.31 2.93
CA ILE A 331 7.38 -9.27 2.33
C ILE A 331 7.58 -7.92 3.02
N ALA A 332 7.60 -7.91 4.36
CA ALA A 332 7.75 -6.69 5.17
C ALA A 332 9.11 -5.97 4.94
N LEU A 333 10.16 -6.71 4.62
CA LEU A 333 11.47 -6.15 4.25
C LEU A 333 11.48 -5.65 2.79
N ALA A 334 10.88 -6.39 1.87
CA ALA A 334 10.91 -6.05 0.46
C ALA A 334 10.07 -4.82 0.11
N VAL A 335 8.91 -4.62 0.74
CA VAL A 335 7.98 -3.52 0.43
C VAL A 335 8.63 -2.15 0.57
N PRO A 336 9.22 -1.73 1.71
CA PRO A 336 9.83 -0.40 1.86
C PRO A 336 11.04 -0.22 0.94
N ALA A 337 11.82 -1.28 0.72
CA ALA A 337 12.95 -1.25 -0.20
C ALA A 337 12.51 -0.98 -1.65
N MET A 338 11.45 -1.63 -2.11
CA MET A 338 10.89 -1.41 -3.45
C MET A 338 10.29 -0.01 -3.58
N ILE A 339 9.61 0.51 -2.57
CA ILE A 339 9.12 1.90 -2.54
C ILE A 339 10.27 2.89 -2.77
N ASN A 340 11.40 2.70 -2.07
CA ASN A 340 12.58 3.54 -2.22
C ASN A 340 13.18 3.44 -3.63
N LEU A 341 13.31 2.22 -4.18
CA LEU A 341 13.82 2.00 -5.53
C LEU A 341 12.99 2.70 -6.61
N PHE A 342 11.65 2.65 -6.53
CA PHE A 342 10.78 3.41 -7.43
C PHE A 342 10.95 4.92 -7.25
N GLY A 343 11.09 5.40 -6.02
CA GLY A 343 11.34 6.80 -5.73
C GLY A 343 12.67 7.30 -6.32
N GLN A 344 13.73 6.48 -6.27
CA GLN A 344 15.04 6.77 -6.85
C GLN A 344 14.99 6.73 -8.39
N ALA A 345 14.39 5.69 -8.97
CA ALA A 345 14.25 5.54 -10.41
C ALA A 345 13.48 6.68 -11.08
N ALA A 346 12.55 7.29 -10.38
CA ALA A 346 11.73 8.40 -10.88
C ALA A 346 12.27 9.79 -10.57
N ALA A 347 13.42 9.92 -9.91
CA ALA A 347 13.98 11.24 -9.59
C ALA A 347 14.20 12.08 -10.86
N PRO A 348 13.92 13.41 -10.83
CA PRO A 348 13.46 14.20 -9.68
C PRO A 348 11.95 14.12 -9.40
N ARG A 349 11.15 13.50 -10.28
CA ARG A 349 9.68 13.41 -10.22
C ARG A 349 9.23 12.19 -9.38
N ARG A 350 9.64 12.14 -8.12
CA ARG A 350 9.36 11.01 -7.22
C ARG A 350 7.89 10.64 -7.10
N GLY A 351 6.98 11.62 -7.22
CA GLY A 351 5.52 11.38 -7.20
C GLY A 351 5.04 10.42 -8.29
N SER A 352 5.60 10.54 -9.51
CA SER A 352 5.29 9.61 -10.62
C SER A 352 5.78 8.18 -10.31
N GLY A 353 6.96 8.03 -9.68
CA GLY A 353 7.45 6.73 -9.23
C GLY A 353 6.53 6.09 -8.18
N MET A 354 6.03 6.87 -7.24
CA MET A 354 5.11 6.39 -6.21
C MET A 354 3.75 5.99 -6.80
N ALA A 355 3.27 6.70 -7.82
CA ALA A 355 2.06 6.32 -8.53
C ALA A 355 2.21 4.98 -9.26
N VAL A 356 3.33 4.78 -9.98
CA VAL A 356 3.65 3.49 -10.63
C VAL A 356 3.82 2.38 -9.60
N ASN A 357 4.54 2.63 -8.51
CA ASN A 357 4.70 1.69 -7.41
C ASN A 357 3.34 1.18 -6.90
N GLY A 358 2.43 2.07 -6.51
CA GLY A 358 1.10 1.71 -6.03
C GLY A 358 0.27 0.98 -7.10
N PHE A 359 0.28 1.48 -8.34
CA PHE A 359 -0.45 0.87 -9.46
C PHE A 359 -0.05 -0.60 -9.65
N ILE A 360 1.24 -0.88 -9.79
CA ILE A 360 1.75 -2.23 -10.02
C ILE A 360 1.49 -3.15 -8.81
N LEU A 361 1.68 -2.63 -7.60
CA LEU A 361 1.46 -3.37 -6.36
C LEU A 361 0.01 -3.88 -6.28
N PHE A 362 -0.97 -3.03 -6.59
CA PHE A 362 -2.39 -3.38 -6.50
C PHE A 362 -2.91 -4.17 -7.70
N ILE A 363 -2.27 -4.10 -8.86
CA ILE A 363 -2.48 -5.11 -9.92
C ILE A 363 -2.12 -6.50 -9.38
N GLY A 364 -0.96 -6.63 -8.71
CA GLY A 364 -0.57 -7.89 -8.07
C GLY A 364 -1.61 -8.39 -7.07
N ALA A 365 -2.09 -7.50 -6.19
CA ALA A 365 -3.16 -7.83 -5.23
C ALA A 365 -4.44 -8.34 -5.92
N SER A 366 -4.78 -7.79 -7.08
CA SER A 366 -5.98 -8.15 -7.84
C SER A 366 -5.86 -9.54 -8.50
N LEU A 367 -4.66 -9.90 -8.91
CA LEU A 367 -4.38 -11.19 -9.55
C LEU A 367 -4.23 -12.33 -8.53
N GLY A 368 -3.86 -12.01 -7.28
CA GLY A 368 -3.64 -13.00 -6.22
C GLY A 368 -4.80 -13.98 -6.02
N PRO A 369 -6.04 -13.51 -5.79
CA PRO A 369 -7.20 -14.39 -5.60
C PRO A 369 -7.52 -15.23 -6.84
N LEU A 370 -7.31 -14.69 -8.05
CA LEU A 370 -7.52 -15.44 -9.30
C LEU A 370 -6.57 -16.63 -9.39
N LEU A 371 -5.30 -16.41 -9.05
CA LEU A 371 -4.30 -17.48 -9.05
C LEU A 371 -4.61 -18.54 -7.96
N ALA A 372 -5.04 -18.08 -6.78
CA ALA A 372 -5.41 -19.00 -5.68
C ALA A 372 -6.65 -19.84 -5.99
N THR A 373 -7.58 -19.33 -6.80
CA THR A 373 -8.83 -20.04 -7.18
C THR A 373 -8.73 -20.74 -8.54
N ALA A 374 -7.55 -20.83 -9.15
CA ALA A 374 -7.33 -21.46 -10.46
C ALA A 374 -7.36 -23.01 -10.44
N GLY A 375 -7.74 -23.62 -9.32
CA GLY A 375 -7.80 -25.08 -9.18
C GLY A 375 -6.46 -25.78 -8.95
N LEU A 376 -5.41 -25.01 -8.65
CA LEU A 376 -4.11 -25.57 -8.28
C LEU A 376 -4.15 -26.13 -6.85
N GLY A 377 -3.50 -27.26 -6.62
CA GLY A 377 -3.27 -27.76 -5.25
C GLY A 377 -2.45 -26.73 -4.43
N PHE A 378 -2.77 -26.59 -3.12
CA PHE A 378 -2.14 -25.60 -2.26
C PHE A 378 -0.59 -25.65 -2.28
N PRO A 379 0.10 -26.81 -2.18
CA PRO A 379 1.55 -26.86 -2.29
C PRO A 379 2.09 -26.40 -3.63
N ILE A 380 1.39 -26.70 -4.74
CA ILE A 380 1.79 -26.25 -6.09
C ILE A 380 1.67 -24.74 -6.20
N LEU A 381 0.59 -24.16 -5.68
CA LEU A 381 0.42 -22.70 -5.61
C LEU A 381 1.60 -22.05 -4.88
N LEU A 382 1.98 -22.55 -3.70
CA LEU A 382 3.09 -22.02 -2.92
C LEU A 382 4.43 -22.10 -3.66
N LEU A 383 4.71 -23.19 -4.38
CA LEU A 383 5.92 -23.33 -5.17
C LEU A 383 5.95 -22.38 -6.36
N ILE A 384 4.83 -22.15 -7.05
CA ILE A 384 4.71 -21.15 -8.12
C ILE A 384 4.99 -19.76 -7.55
N LEU A 385 4.41 -19.40 -6.43
CA LEU A 385 4.63 -18.10 -5.77
C LEU A 385 6.10 -17.95 -5.33
N ALA A 386 6.71 -18.99 -4.80
CA ALA A 386 8.13 -18.98 -4.44
C ALA A 386 9.05 -18.78 -5.66
N MET A 387 8.76 -19.43 -6.80
CA MET A 387 9.50 -19.21 -8.04
C MET A 387 9.34 -17.77 -8.55
N LEU A 388 8.12 -17.20 -8.48
CA LEU A 388 7.89 -15.81 -8.85
C LEU A 388 8.67 -14.83 -7.97
N LEU A 389 8.76 -15.07 -6.66
CA LEU A 389 9.55 -14.26 -5.74
C LEU A 389 11.06 -14.43 -5.99
N GLY A 390 11.54 -15.64 -6.31
CA GLY A 390 12.90 -15.87 -6.75
C GLY A 390 13.26 -15.11 -8.03
N ALA A 391 12.36 -15.15 -9.03
CA ALA A 391 12.51 -14.36 -10.25
C ALA A 391 12.49 -12.84 -9.96
N ALA A 392 11.70 -12.38 -9.01
CA ALA A 392 11.67 -10.99 -8.58
C ALA A 392 13.02 -10.54 -8.01
N ALA A 393 13.69 -11.37 -7.20
CA ALA A 393 15.03 -11.09 -6.69
C ALA A 393 16.05 -10.95 -7.85
N ALA A 394 15.94 -11.78 -8.88
CA ALA A 394 16.77 -11.67 -10.09
C ALA A 394 16.47 -10.39 -10.89
N LEU A 395 15.20 -10.02 -11.04
CA LEU A 395 14.79 -8.78 -11.72
C LEU A 395 15.32 -7.53 -11.01
N VAL A 396 15.33 -7.49 -9.66
CA VAL A 396 15.93 -6.39 -8.90
C VAL A 396 17.45 -6.29 -9.18
N THR A 397 18.13 -7.43 -9.25
CA THR A 397 19.56 -7.47 -9.59
C THR A 397 19.82 -6.93 -10.99
N PHE A 398 19.00 -7.37 -11.96
CA PHE A 398 19.12 -6.94 -13.35
C PHE A 398 18.82 -5.44 -13.51
N SER A 399 17.79 -4.92 -12.82
CA SER A 399 17.50 -3.48 -12.78
C SER A 399 18.69 -2.67 -12.28
N ALA A 400 19.35 -3.11 -11.20
CA ALA A 400 20.54 -2.44 -10.68
C ALA A 400 21.70 -2.42 -11.70
N HIS A 401 21.90 -3.51 -12.44
CA HIS A 401 22.87 -3.58 -13.52
C HIS A 401 22.58 -2.62 -14.69
N LEU A 402 21.30 -2.49 -15.09
CA LEU A 402 20.89 -1.55 -16.13
C LEU A 402 21.17 -0.09 -15.73
N VAL A 403 20.94 0.25 -14.46
CA VAL A 403 21.24 1.58 -13.93
C VAL A 403 22.74 1.85 -13.93
N SER A 404 23.58 0.90 -13.50
CA SER A 404 25.04 1.03 -13.49
C SER A 404 25.58 1.30 -14.91
N ARG A 405 25.19 0.48 -15.88
CA ARG A 405 25.60 0.66 -17.30
C ARG A 405 25.18 2.01 -17.87
N ARG A 406 24.00 2.50 -17.51
CA ARG A 406 23.53 3.81 -17.98
C ARG A 406 24.39 4.94 -17.42
N ASN A 407 24.83 4.85 -16.18
CA ASN A 407 25.70 5.85 -15.57
C ASN A 407 27.11 5.84 -16.17
N GLU A 408 27.65 4.68 -16.56
CA GLU A 408 28.92 4.53 -17.22
C GLU A 408 28.94 5.13 -18.65
N VAL A 409 27.80 5.11 -19.36
CA VAL A 409 27.67 5.70 -20.71
C VAL A 409 27.53 7.22 -20.68
N VAL A 410 27.09 7.78 -19.55
CA VAL A 410 26.88 9.23 -19.36
C VAL A 410 28.07 9.93 -18.70
N ALA A 411 28.95 9.16 -18.03
CA ALA A 411 30.23 9.64 -17.46
C ALA A 411 31.35 9.61 -18.50
#